data_a049d4c8e45914200ef84909a8d4df4e
#
_entry.id   a049d4c8e45914200ef84909a8d4df4e
#
_cell.length_a   1.000
_cell.length_b   1.000
_cell.length_c   1.000
_cell.angle_alpha   90.00
_cell.angle_beta   90.00
_cell.angle_gamma   90.00
#
_symmetry.space_group_name_H-M   'P 1'
#
loop_
_entity.id
_entity.type
_entity.pdbx_description
1 polymer ?
#
loop_
_entity_poly.entity_id
_entity_poly.type
_entity_poly.pdbx_seq_one_letter_code
_entity_poly.pdbx_strand_id
1 'polypeptide(L)'
;MDRQLFKRPFKKTDDVIFPCPACGNHSLKLDETKFHSEDTAESKKMQESDYWEPEWLASVFTTVFSCNNSHCKETVICSGTGYVDWEPEENEHGEFEQEYYCFHTPKIFIPAIHFFKIPDKCPDSVKNSLLEAFSLTLHSPSSAANKVRAAVENLLTEFGIPRITRKPGKNIRLPLDAR
;
A
#
# COMPACT_ATOMS: atom_id res chain seq x y z
N MET A 1 -12.34 -5.38 -6.95
CA MET A 1 -11.20 -4.84 -6.17
C MET A 1 -11.63 -3.52 -5.54
N ASP A 2 -11.70 -3.48 -4.25
CA ASP A 2 -12.02 -2.24 -3.53
C ASP A 2 -10.79 -1.32 -3.52
N ARG A 3 -10.82 -0.26 -4.33
CA ARG A 3 -9.74 0.72 -4.43
C ARG A 3 -9.63 1.61 -3.18
N GLN A 4 -10.68 1.68 -2.38
CA GLN A 4 -10.71 2.48 -1.16
C GLN A 4 -9.90 1.82 -0.05
N LEU A 5 -9.89 0.49 0.02
CA LEU A 5 -9.16 -0.28 1.03
C LEU A 5 -7.68 0.14 1.16
N PHE A 6 -7.02 0.47 0.05
CA PHE A 6 -5.59 0.81 0.04
C PHE A 6 -5.31 2.30 0.29
N LYS A 7 -6.35 3.13 0.33
CA LYS A 7 -6.23 4.59 0.50
C LYS A 7 -6.77 5.06 1.84
N ARG A 8 -7.68 4.29 2.44
CA ARG A 8 -8.26 4.64 3.73
C ARG A 8 -7.24 4.40 4.84
N PRO A 9 -7.00 5.40 5.68
CA PRO A 9 -6.36 5.16 6.96
C PRO A 9 -7.27 4.26 7.80
N PHE A 10 -6.69 3.53 8.73
CA PHE A 10 -7.41 2.64 9.63
C PHE A 10 -7.05 2.91 11.09
N LYS A 11 -7.97 2.64 11.99
CA LYS A 11 -7.73 2.60 13.43
C LYS A 11 -7.22 1.21 13.83
N LYS A 12 -6.42 1.11 14.89
CA LYS A 12 -5.92 -0.18 15.40
C LYS A 12 -7.03 -1.19 15.66
N THR A 13 -8.20 -0.70 16.02
CA THR A 13 -9.41 -1.50 16.35
C THR A 13 -10.27 -1.85 15.14
N ASP A 14 -9.95 -1.33 13.94
CA ASP A 14 -10.74 -1.61 12.74
C ASP A 14 -10.51 -3.04 12.25
N ASP A 15 -11.59 -3.72 11.82
CA ASP A 15 -11.49 -5.04 11.15
C ASP A 15 -11.04 -4.87 9.69
N VAL A 16 -9.79 -4.43 9.51
CA VAL A 16 -9.21 -4.21 8.19
C VAL A 16 -8.66 -5.52 7.64
N ILE A 17 -9.09 -5.89 6.44
CA ILE A 17 -8.69 -7.12 5.77
C ILE A 17 -8.02 -6.81 4.44
N PHE A 18 -6.71 -7.10 4.33
CA PHE A 18 -5.94 -6.96 3.09
C PHE A 18 -5.83 -8.29 2.33
N PRO A 19 -5.56 -8.25 1.00
CA PRO A 19 -5.29 -9.45 0.23
C PRO A 19 -3.95 -10.07 0.64
N CYS A 20 -3.96 -11.39 0.85
CA CYS A 20 -2.75 -12.14 1.14
C CYS A 20 -1.88 -12.31 -0.12
N PRO A 21 -0.58 -11.97 -0.10
CA PRO A 21 0.30 -12.12 -1.25
C PRO A 21 0.56 -13.58 -1.64
N ALA A 22 0.45 -14.51 -0.69
CA ALA A 22 0.71 -15.92 -0.95
C ALA A 22 -0.50 -16.65 -1.54
N CYS A 23 -1.71 -16.52 -0.94
CA CYS A 23 -2.89 -17.24 -1.41
C CYS A 23 -3.86 -16.38 -2.25
N GLY A 24 -3.66 -15.07 -2.31
CA GLY A 24 -4.50 -14.15 -3.08
C GLY A 24 -5.88 -13.87 -2.49
N ASN A 25 -6.23 -14.47 -1.36
CA ASN A 25 -7.51 -14.24 -0.69
C ASN A 25 -7.46 -12.95 0.13
N HIS A 26 -8.62 -12.28 0.32
CA HIS A 26 -8.78 -11.19 1.27
C HIS A 26 -8.85 -11.77 2.68
N SER A 27 -7.72 -12.05 3.29
CA SER A 27 -7.62 -12.83 4.53
C SER A 27 -6.51 -12.41 5.48
N LEU A 28 -5.76 -11.35 5.16
CA LEU A 28 -4.80 -10.78 6.11
C LEU A 28 -5.55 -9.96 7.14
N LYS A 29 -5.46 -10.38 8.41
CA LYS A 29 -6.00 -9.67 9.56
C LYS A 29 -4.88 -9.08 10.40
N LEU A 30 -5.15 -7.91 10.97
CA LEU A 30 -4.28 -7.22 11.90
C LEU A 30 -4.13 -8.06 13.19
N ASP A 31 -2.89 -8.19 13.67
CA ASP A 31 -2.58 -8.68 15.01
C ASP A 31 -2.35 -7.47 15.93
N GLU A 32 -3.37 -7.07 16.66
CA GLU A 32 -3.33 -5.90 17.55
C GLU A 32 -2.25 -5.99 18.62
N THR A 33 -1.86 -7.22 19.02
CA THR A 33 -0.82 -7.44 20.02
C THR A 33 0.59 -7.13 19.50
N LYS A 34 0.74 -7.07 18.17
CA LYS A 34 2.00 -6.77 17.49
C LYS A 34 2.01 -5.40 16.85
N PHE A 35 1.15 -4.51 17.31
CA PHE A 35 1.08 -3.14 16.84
C PHE A 35 1.99 -2.25 17.69
N HIS A 36 2.93 -1.56 17.05
CA HIS A 36 3.83 -0.60 17.68
C HIS A 36 3.76 0.73 16.94
N SER A 37 3.66 1.83 17.69
CA SER A 37 3.64 3.19 17.16
C SER A 37 4.50 4.10 18.03
N GLU A 38 5.24 5.01 17.39
CA GLU A 38 6.08 6.02 18.03
C GLU A 38 5.88 7.39 17.40
N ASP A 39 5.82 8.41 18.24
CA ASP A 39 5.71 9.78 17.78
C ASP A 39 6.99 10.25 17.09
N THR A 40 6.85 11.06 16.06
CA THR A 40 7.99 11.69 15.38
C THR A 40 8.70 12.68 16.31
N ALA A 41 9.96 12.96 16.02
CA ALA A 41 10.72 13.94 16.80
C ALA A 41 10.11 15.35 16.77
N GLU A 42 9.46 15.72 15.66
CA GLU A 42 8.73 16.99 15.51
C GLU A 42 7.49 17.02 16.39
N SER A 43 6.70 15.94 16.35
CA SER A 43 5.51 15.79 17.21
C SER A 43 5.85 15.87 18.68
N LYS A 44 6.91 15.18 19.13
CA LYS A 44 7.40 15.25 20.54
C LYS A 44 7.77 16.66 20.97
N LYS A 45 8.38 17.46 20.08
CA LYS A 45 8.69 18.87 20.37
C LYS A 45 7.45 19.75 20.44
N MET A 46 6.47 19.50 19.55
CA MET A 46 5.23 20.28 19.57
C MET A 46 4.38 20.03 20.80
N GLN A 47 4.45 18.84 21.39
CA GLN A 47 3.77 18.51 22.64
C GLN A 47 4.29 19.34 23.85
N GLU A 48 5.47 19.94 23.76
CA GLU A 48 6.01 20.85 24.79
C GLU A 48 5.41 22.27 24.71
N SER A 49 4.60 22.59 23.68
CA SER A 49 3.96 23.88 23.49
C SER A 49 2.70 24.02 24.34
N ASP A 50 2.50 25.19 24.96
CA ASP A 50 1.27 25.54 25.70
C ASP A 50 0.01 25.57 24.80
N TYR A 51 0.18 25.63 23.49
CA TYR A 51 -0.90 25.65 22.48
C TYR A 51 -1.03 24.33 21.74
N TRP A 52 -0.45 23.23 22.26
CA TRP A 52 -0.50 21.94 21.61
C TRP A 52 -1.94 21.43 21.47
N GLU A 53 -2.24 20.86 20.29
CA GLU A 53 -3.50 20.22 19.99
C GLU A 53 -3.27 18.76 19.51
N PRO A 54 -4.16 17.81 19.86
CA PRO A 54 -3.99 16.38 19.51
C PRO A 54 -3.78 16.13 18.01
N GLU A 55 -4.40 16.93 17.13
CA GLU A 55 -4.30 16.81 15.66
C GLU A 55 -2.90 17.10 15.12
N TRP A 56 -2.03 17.71 15.91
CA TRP A 56 -0.62 17.95 15.51
C TRP A 56 0.25 16.72 15.72
N LEU A 57 -0.33 15.65 16.29
CA LEU A 57 0.40 14.42 16.53
C LEU A 57 0.64 13.69 15.20
N ALA A 58 1.92 13.47 14.89
CA ALA A 58 2.38 12.64 13.79
C ALA A 58 3.23 11.49 14.34
N SER A 59 2.94 10.27 13.91
CA SER A 59 3.62 9.07 14.36
C SER A 59 4.07 8.19 13.18
N VAL A 60 4.93 7.22 13.47
CA VAL A 60 5.24 6.10 12.60
C VAL A 60 4.80 4.82 13.29
N PHE A 61 4.33 3.84 12.50
CA PHE A 61 3.92 2.57 13.07
C PHE A 61 4.50 1.39 12.31
N THR A 62 4.55 0.27 13.00
CA THR A 62 4.78 -1.06 12.42
C THR A 62 3.83 -2.07 13.07
N THR A 63 3.39 -3.03 12.28
CA THR A 63 2.47 -4.08 12.75
C THR A 63 2.60 -5.34 11.91
N VAL A 64 1.98 -6.41 12.37
CA VAL A 64 1.95 -7.70 11.69
C VAL A 64 0.52 -8.05 11.32
N PHE A 65 0.34 -8.43 10.06
CA PHE A 65 -0.87 -9.07 9.57
C PHE A 65 -0.64 -10.56 9.39
N SER A 66 -1.62 -11.37 9.75
CA SER A 66 -1.58 -12.83 9.59
C SER A 66 -2.72 -13.30 8.70
N CYS A 67 -2.41 -14.23 7.78
CA CYS A 67 -3.42 -14.82 6.92
C CYS A 67 -4.34 -15.77 7.69
N ASN A 68 -5.64 -15.49 7.67
CA ASN A 68 -6.67 -16.28 8.36
C ASN A 68 -7.00 -17.60 7.64
N ASN A 69 -6.45 -17.83 6.42
CA ASN A 69 -6.60 -19.08 5.72
C ASN A 69 -5.73 -20.16 6.41
N SER A 70 -6.38 -21.19 6.96
CA SER A 70 -5.72 -22.27 7.73
C SER A 70 -4.62 -23.01 6.96
N HIS A 71 -4.70 -23.05 5.63
CA HIS A 71 -3.72 -23.70 4.75
C HIS A 71 -2.60 -22.77 4.30
N CYS A 72 -2.71 -21.45 4.50
CA CYS A 72 -1.73 -20.45 4.06
C CYS A 72 -0.85 -19.96 5.21
N LYS A 73 -1.47 -19.34 6.23
CA LYS A 73 -0.81 -18.78 7.43
C LYS A 73 0.33 -17.78 7.12
N GLU A 74 0.28 -17.12 5.95
CA GLU A 74 1.28 -16.12 5.59
C GLU A 74 1.31 -14.97 6.60
N THR A 75 2.50 -14.46 6.85
CA THR A 75 2.74 -13.33 7.76
C THR A 75 3.28 -12.16 6.97
N VAL A 76 2.67 -10.99 7.14
CA VAL A 76 3.04 -9.77 6.42
C VAL A 76 3.28 -8.65 7.42
N ILE A 77 4.44 -8.01 7.35
CA ILE A 77 4.74 -6.80 8.10
C ILE A 77 4.16 -5.60 7.34
N CYS A 78 3.52 -4.70 8.07
CA CYS A 78 3.07 -3.41 7.55
C CYS A 78 3.71 -2.28 8.35
N SER A 79 4.20 -1.26 7.66
CA SER A 79 4.67 -0.04 8.30
C SER A 79 4.15 1.19 7.56
N GLY A 80 4.02 2.30 8.28
CA GLY A 80 3.48 3.52 7.71
C GLY A 80 3.53 4.70 8.67
N THR A 81 2.68 5.69 8.39
CA THR A 81 2.53 6.91 9.18
C THR A 81 1.20 6.92 9.91
N GLY A 82 1.18 7.52 11.09
CA GLY A 82 -0.03 7.77 11.86
C GLY A 82 -0.23 9.26 12.11
N TYR A 83 -1.47 9.61 12.38
CA TYR A 83 -1.91 10.95 12.78
C TYR A 83 -3.12 10.82 13.69
N VAL A 84 -3.46 11.87 14.40
CA VAL A 84 -4.68 11.96 15.21
C VAL A 84 -5.68 12.85 14.48
N ASP A 85 -6.93 12.43 14.49
CA ASP A 85 -8.07 13.21 14.04
C ASP A 85 -9.28 12.86 14.90
N TRP A 86 -10.31 13.68 14.88
CA TRP A 86 -11.51 13.43 15.68
C TRP A 86 -12.66 12.92 14.80
N GLU A 87 -13.51 12.11 15.42
CA GLU A 87 -14.80 11.70 14.86
C GLU A 87 -15.92 12.08 15.85
N PRO A 88 -17.13 12.42 15.35
CA PRO A 88 -18.26 12.64 16.24
C PRO A 88 -18.76 11.29 16.79
N GLU A 89 -18.80 11.15 18.09
CA GLU A 89 -19.43 10.02 18.78
C GLU A 89 -20.66 10.47 19.57
N GLU A 90 -21.72 9.65 19.55
CA GLU A 90 -22.93 9.88 20.32
C GLU A 90 -22.73 9.35 21.74
N ASN A 91 -22.85 10.24 22.76
CA ASN A 91 -22.75 9.86 24.13
C ASN A 91 -24.06 9.19 24.63
N GLU A 92 -24.07 8.70 25.87
CA GLU A 92 -25.22 8.02 26.49
C GLU A 92 -26.48 8.90 26.57
N HIS A 93 -26.36 10.21 26.40
CA HIS A 93 -27.45 11.20 26.44
C HIS A 93 -27.96 11.59 25.04
N GLY A 94 -27.40 11.00 23.96
CA GLY A 94 -27.78 11.31 22.58
C GLY A 94 -27.15 12.61 22.05
N GLU A 95 -26.11 13.14 22.71
CA GLU A 95 -25.36 14.30 22.29
C GLU A 95 -24.08 13.87 21.56
N PHE A 96 -23.68 14.61 20.52
CA PHE A 96 -22.44 14.32 19.79
C PHE A 96 -21.26 15.04 20.44
N GLU A 97 -20.24 14.25 20.79
CA GLU A 97 -18.97 14.72 21.33
C GLU A 97 -17.83 14.43 20.35
N GLN A 98 -16.75 15.20 20.43
CA GLN A 98 -15.54 14.96 19.64
C GLN A 98 -14.68 13.91 20.36
N GLU A 99 -14.50 12.74 19.72
CA GLU A 99 -13.60 11.71 20.23
C GLU A 99 -12.37 11.59 19.32
N TYR A 100 -11.17 11.60 19.90
CA TYR A 100 -9.90 11.59 19.17
C TYR A 100 -9.40 10.18 18.92
N TYR A 101 -9.08 9.88 17.67
CA TYR A 101 -8.59 8.58 17.23
C TYR A 101 -7.23 8.68 16.53
N CYS A 102 -6.41 7.64 16.74
CA CYS A 102 -5.18 7.45 15.98
C CYS A 102 -5.50 6.72 14.67
N PHE A 103 -5.26 7.38 13.55
CA PHE A 103 -5.40 6.85 12.21
C PHE A 103 -4.04 6.45 11.64
N HIS A 104 -3.98 5.31 10.96
CA HIS A 104 -2.75 4.71 10.45
C HIS A 104 -2.84 4.51 8.94
N THR A 105 -1.90 5.10 8.20
CA THR A 105 -1.83 5.00 6.73
C THR A 105 -0.66 4.09 6.33
N PRO A 106 -0.93 2.90 5.75
CA PRO A 106 0.10 2.01 5.26
C PRO A 106 0.96 2.66 4.18
N LYS A 107 2.27 2.45 4.26
CA LYS A 107 3.25 2.89 3.25
C LYS A 107 4.00 1.73 2.63
N ILE A 108 4.18 0.62 3.36
CA ILE A 108 4.89 -0.55 2.87
C ILE A 108 4.30 -1.83 3.49
N PHE A 109 4.25 -2.89 2.70
CA PHE A 109 3.99 -4.26 3.15
C PHE A 109 5.14 -5.17 2.73
N ILE A 110 5.56 -6.08 3.63
CA ILE A 110 6.64 -7.04 3.38
C ILE A 110 6.16 -8.43 3.84
N PRO A 111 5.95 -9.41 2.93
CA PRO A 111 5.95 -9.29 1.46
C PRO A 111 4.90 -8.30 0.93
N ALA A 112 5.16 -7.74 -0.26
CA ALA A 112 4.23 -6.78 -0.87
C ALA A 112 2.88 -7.42 -1.17
N ILE A 113 1.79 -6.76 -0.80
CA ILE A 113 0.44 -7.21 -1.15
C ILE A 113 0.20 -7.07 -2.65
N HIS A 114 -0.59 -7.98 -3.20
CA HIS A 114 -0.92 -7.98 -4.62
C HIS A 114 -2.24 -7.26 -4.87
N PHE A 115 -2.22 -6.21 -5.68
CA PHE A 115 -3.44 -5.44 -6.02
C PHE A 115 -4.37 -6.19 -6.98
N PHE A 116 -3.86 -7.18 -7.70
CA PHE A 116 -4.61 -8.10 -8.54
C PHE A 116 -3.84 -9.41 -8.71
N LYS A 117 -4.55 -10.49 -9.07
CA LYS A 117 -3.94 -11.79 -9.34
C LYS A 117 -3.22 -11.75 -10.70
N ILE A 118 -1.91 -12.03 -10.68
CA ILE A 118 -1.14 -12.22 -11.92
C ILE A 118 -1.45 -13.64 -12.44
N PRO A 119 -1.82 -13.79 -13.74
CA PRO A 119 -2.09 -15.11 -14.32
C PRO A 119 -0.86 -16.02 -14.27
N ASP A 120 -1.08 -17.33 -14.06
CA ASP A 120 0.01 -18.32 -13.94
C ASP A 120 0.88 -18.41 -15.22
N LYS A 121 0.28 -18.14 -16.39
CA LYS A 121 0.96 -18.13 -17.70
C LYS A 121 1.60 -16.76 -18.04
N CYS A 122 1.67 -15.83 -17.10
CA CYS A 122 2.32 -14.53 -17.32
C CYS A 122 3.83 -14.75 -17.50
N PRO A 123 4.47 -14.17 -18.55
CA PRO A 123 5.91 -14.26 -18.72
C PRO A 123 6.66 -13.68 -17.50
N ASP A 124 7.78 -14.31 -17.13
CA ASP A 124 8.53 -13.92 -15.92
C ASP A 124 9.04 -12.46 -15.97
N SER A 125 9.41 -11.97 -17.14
CA SER A 125 9.83 -10.57 -17.34
C SER A 125 8.72 -9.57 -16.98
N VAL A 126 7.46 -9.92 -17.32
CA VAL A 126 6.26 -9.12 -17.01
C VAL A 126 5.90 -9.26 -15.55
N LYS A 127 5.87 -10.51 -15.05
CA LYS A 127 5.55 -10.84 -13.66
C LYS A 127 6.46 -10.11 -12.67
N ASN A 128 7.78 -10.15 -12.88
CA ASN A 128 8.74 -9.49 -12.02
C ASN A 128 8.54 -7.97 -12.00
N SER A 129 8.29 -7.35 -13.15
CA SER A 129 8.00 -5.91 -13.21
C SER A 129 6.71 -5.53 -12.48
N LEU A 130 5.69 -6.39 -12.50
CA LEU A 130 4.43 -6.19 -11.76
C LEU A 130 4.63 -6.35 -10.25
N LEU A 131 5.39 -7.35 -9.80
CA LEU A 131 5.70 -7.55 -8.38
C LEU A 131 6.49 -6.37 -7.80
N GLU A 132 7.45 -5.84 -8.56
CA GLU A 132 8.14 -4.59 -8.18
C GLU A 132 7.18 -3.40 -8.13
N ALA A 133 6.24 -3.29 -9.09
CA ALA A 133 5.22 -2.24 -9.06
C ALA A 133 4.35 -2.34 -7.79
N PHE A 134 3.93 -3.54 -7.40
CA PHE A 134 3.14 -3.75 -6.19
C PHE A 134 3.88 -3.27 -4.94
N SER A 135 5.17 -3.60 -4.80
CA SER A 135 5.97 -3.17 -3.64
C SER A 135 6.14 -1.66 -3.53
N LEU A 136 6.07 -0.95 -4.66
CA LEU A 136 6.25 0.51 -4.72
C LEU A 136 4.94 1.30 -4.63
N THR A 137 3.78 0.67 -4.83
CA THR A 137 2.50 1.37 -5.07
C THR A 137 2.12 2.34 -3.95
N LEU A 138 2.33 1.97 -2.69
CA LEU A 138 1.89 2.79 -1.56
C LEU A 138 2.90 3.88 -1.19
N HIS A 139 4.19 3.64 -1.38
CA HIS A 139 5.21 4.57 -0.93
C HIS A 139 5.82 5.42 -2.06
N SER A 140 5.81 4.92 -3.29
CA SER A 140 6.33 5.63 -4.47
C SER A 140 5.47 5.37 -5.72
N PRO A 141 4.25 5.95 -5.80
CA PRO A 141 3.31 5.66 -6.89
C PRO A 141 3.86 5.96 -8.30
N SER A 142 4.69 7.01 -8.44
CA SER A 142 5.34 7.35 -9.71
C SER A 142 6.34 6.28 -10.15
N SER A 143 7.10 5.72 -9.20
CA SER A 143 8.01 4.60 -9.49
C SER A 143 7.24 3.33 -9.82
N ALA A 144 6.13 3.06 -9.13
CA ALA A 144 5.23 1.96 -9.44
C ALA A 144 4.67 2.07 -10.87
N ALA A 145 4.22 3.27 -11.28
CA ALA A 145 3.72 3.52 -12.62
C ALA A 145 4.81 3.24 -13.70
N ASN A 146 6.06 3.60 -13.45
CA ASN A 146 7.17 3.27 -14.34
C ASN A 146 7.41 1.76 -14.45
N LYS A 147 7.25 1.00 -13.35
CA LYS A 147 7.35 -0.47 -13.37
C LYS A 147 6.18 -1.12 -14.13
N VAL A 148 4.97 -0.59 -13.98
CA VAL A 148 3.82 -1.03 -14.81
C VAL A 148 4.08 -0.76 -16.30
N ARG A 149 4.62 0.43 -16.65
CA ARG A 149 5.01 0.73 -18.02
C ARG A 149 6.04 -0.26 -18.55
N ALA A 150 7.07 -0.60 -17.76
CA ALA A 150 8.06 -1.60 -18.14
C ALA A 150 7.42 -3.00 -18.33
N ALA A 151 6.45 -3.37 -17.48
CA ALA A 151 5.70 -4.62 -17.65
C ALA A 151 4.97 -4.67 -19.00
N VAL A 152 4.30 -3.58 -19.40
CA VAL A 152 3.62 -3.47 -20.70
C VAL A 152 4.64 -3.55 -21.84
N GLU A 153 5.78 -2.87 -21.75
CA GLU A 153 6.85 -2.96 -22.77
C GLU A 153 7.39 -4.38 -22.92
N ASN A 154 7.57 -5.09 -21.79
CA ASN A 154 8.00 -6.49 -21.80
C ASN A 154 6.94 -7.39 -22.46
N LEU A 155 5.66 -7.21 -22.11
CA LEU A 155 4.55 -7.95 -22.70
C LEU A 155 4.48 -7.78 -24.23
N LEU A 156 4.61 -6.54 -24.73
CA LEU A 156 4.65 -6.27 -26.18
C LEU A 156 5.85 -6.96 -26.84
N THR A 157 6.98 -7.05 -26.13
CA THR A 157 8.18 -7.75 -26.63
C THR A 157 7.94 -9.26 -26.73
N GLU A 158 7.28 -9.86 -25.74
CA GLU A 158 6.88 -11.29 -25.75
C GLU A 158 5.90 -11.60 -26.91
N PHE A 159 5.05 -10.66 -27.28
CA PHE A 159 4.20 -10.74 -28.47
C PHE A 159 4.94 -10.49 -29.80
N GLY A 160 6.25 -10.30 -29.77
CA GLY A 160 7.06 -10.07 -30.98
C GLY A 160 6.95 -8.66 -31.54
N ILE A 161 6.36 -7.71 -30.82
CA ILE A 161 6.26 -6.31 -31.24
C ILE A 161 7.59 -5.61 -30.95
N PRO A 162 8.31 -5.12 -31.99
CA PRO A 162 9.68 -4.62 -31.85
C PRO A 162 9.70 -3.28 -31.10
N ARG A 163 10.74 -3.08 -30.28
CA ARG A 163 11.02 -1.78 -29.61
C ARG A 163 11.63 -0.75 -30.56
N ILE A 164 12.23 -1.22 -31.64
CA ILE A 164 12.98 -0.39 -32.59
C ILE A 164 12.49 -0.70 -33.98
N THR A 165 12.18 0.34 -34.76
CA THR A 165 11.99 0.21 -36.21
C THR A 165 13.24 0.69 -36.95
N ARG A 166 13.58 0.00 -38.02
CA ARG A 166 14.71 0.38 -38.88
C ARG A 166 14.18 1.25 -40.03
N LYS A 167 14.69 2.48 -40.12
CA LYS A 167 14.59 3.32 -41.34
C LYS A 167 15.97 3.40 -42.03
N PRO A 168 16.02 3.66 -43.33
CA PRO A 168 17.30 3.78 -44.02
C PRO A 168 18.26 4.72 -43.29
N GLY A 169 19.40 4.18 -42.82
CA GLY A 169 20.45 4.91 -42.10
C GLY A 169 20.16 5.22 -40.61
N LYS A 170 19.02 4.81 -40.03
CA LYS A 170 18.70 5.12 -38.61
C LYS A 170 17.82 4.08 -37.95
N ASN A 171 18.18 3.71 -36.72
CA ASN A 171 17.35 2.97 -35.83
C ASN A 171 16.47 3.94 -35.00
N ILE A 172 15.16 3.81 -35.05
CA ILE A 172 14.24 4.66 -34.32
C ILE A 172 13.56 3.82 -33.22
N ARG A 173 13.70 4.23 -31.96
CA ARG A 173 12.96 3.64 -30.83
C ARG A 173 11.49 4.06 -30.95
N LEU A 174 10.61 3.06 -30.95
CA LEU A 174 9.17 3.30 -30.94
C LEU A 174 8.73 3.64 -29.51
N PRO A 175 7.97 4.74 -29.31
CA PRO A 175 7.32 5.00 -28.04
C PRO A 175 6.22 3.96 -27.78
N LEU A 176 5.75 3.87 -26.54
CA LEU A 176 4.81 2.82 -26.13
C LEU A 176 3.47 2.90 -26.88
N ASP A 177 3.00 4.12 -27.14
CA ASP A 177 1.77 4.41 -27.88
C ASP A 177 1.84 4.11 -29.39
N ALA A 178 3.05 3.89 -29.91
CA ALA A 178 3.31 3.51 -31.32
C ALA A 178 3.64 2.01 -31.48
N ARG A 179 3.50 1.22 -30.41
CA ARG A 179 3.75 -0.21 -30.33
C ARG A 179 2.45 -0.96 -30.09
#